data_67bee10ddb65928a15db509e06e5fcb8
#
_entry.id   67bee10ddb65928a15db509e06e5fcb8
#
_cell.length_a   1.000
_cell.length_b   1.000
_cell.length_c   1.000
_cell.angle_alpha   90.00
_cell.angle_beta   90.00
_cell.angle_gamma   90.00
#
_symmetry.space_group_name_H-M   'P 1'
#
loop_
_entity.id
_entity.type
_entity.pdbx_description
1 polymer ?
#
loop_
_entity_poly.entity_id
_entity_poly.type
_entity_poly.pdbx_seq_one_letter_code
_entity_poly.pdbx_strand_id
1 'polypeptide(L)'
;MIINLKDFMYCAALTAFTLGATSCSNDEETSTDKTPREIEVKVGINQNNMSRAGITAKSFTNGESIGLYVYKGTGIDNVVENTYHQQGKHRLKNAHYKKNGGLWSTGTPGTGVILSDEIGIAYAYYPYAATNNDVEGTLIPIKVNASQGTGLSDGTKNVAQQSDYMWATPVPKMSNATTTATFTMNHALAMVSFKFAKGDYPGAAVINSIKLQNKASKGNIKSGDATMNIGTGALTIPGEAAKNGITITPGEELCTGSKVARMLVFPVSTTMTAGDVEAQITMDGKTYTIPLPAPEKANTYVAGKNYQYTFTLTGKGFGGIKPGDDSWKNDVLVEIVSWEDIDGGNSNVETPDDIPVHSGD
;
A
#
# COMPACT_ATOMS: atom_id res chain seq x y z
N MET A 1 -5.86 -62.80 35.90
CA MET A 1 -7.08 -63.49 35.48
C MET A 1 -7.29 -63.01 34.06
N ILE A 2 -6.58 -63.48 33.05
CA ILE A 2 -6.70 -64.71 32.28
C ILE A 2 -8.12 -64.77 31.64
N ILE A 3 -8.08 -64.85 30.37
CA ILE A 3 -8.86 -65.56 29.33
C ILE A 3 -9.24 -64.61 28.20
N ASN A 4 -8.57 -64.69 27.05
CA ASN A 4 -8.58 -65.51 25.80
C ASN A 4 -9.68 -64.98 24.82
N LEU A 5 -9.30 -64.52 23.68
CA LEU A 5 -8.83 -65.10 22.39
C LEU A 5 -9.81 -66.11 21.76
N LYS A 6 -10.09 -65.85 20.53
CA LYS A 6 -10.40 -66.77 19.38
C LYS A 6 -11.75 -66.60 18.70
N ASP A 7 -11.57 -66.33 17.45
CA ASP A 7 -12.14 -67.00 16.26
C ASP A 7 -13.62 -66.83 15.94
N PHE A 8 -13.92 -66.28 14.77
CA PHE A 8 -14.55 -67.10 13.72
C PHE A 8 -14.39 -66.49 12.34
N MET A 9 -13.96 -67.29 11.50
CA MET A 9 -13.61 -67.25 10.09
C MET A 9 -14.83 -67.53 9.19
N TYR A 10 -14.75 -67.06 7.93
CA TYR A 10 -15.39 -67.53 6.68
C TYR A 10 -16.87 -67.26 6.44
N CYS A 11 -17.15 -66.50 5.35
CA CYS A 11 -17.78 -67.08 4.19
C CYS A 11 -17.59 -66.22 2.92
N ALA A 12 -16.87 -66.74 1.97
CA ALA A 12 -16.81 -66.29 0.60
C ALA A 12 -18.07 -66.71 -0.14
N ALA A 13 -18.67 -65.81 -0.91
CA ALA A 13 -19.63 -66.15 -1.94
C ALA A 13 -19.26 -65.39 -3.22
N LEU A 14 -18.69 -66.13 -4.14
CA LEU A 14 -18.44 -65.77 -5.51
C LEU A 14 -19.76 -65.87 -6.29
N THR A 15 -20.23 -64.75 -6.87
CA THR A 15 -21.22 -64.78 -7.95
C THR A 15 -20.72 -63.95 -9.11
N ALA A 16 -20.28 -64.65 -10.16
CA ALA A 16 -20.06 -64.08 -11.48
C ALA A 16 -21.39 -63.66 -12.09
N PHE A 17 -21.48 -62.43 -12.58
CA PHE A 17 -22.53 -62.02 -13.51
C PHE A 17 -21.96 -61.31 -14.71
N THR A 18 -22.37 -61.74 -15.82
CA THR A 18 -22.12 -61.57 -17.23
C THR A 18 -21.99 -60.14 -17.74
N LEU A 19 -21.08 -59.99 -18.69
CA LEU A 19 -20.89 -58.83 -19.57
C LEU A 19 -22.19 -58.47 -20.30
N GLY A 20 -22.65 -57.23 -20.02
CA GLY A 20 -23.53 -56.47 -20.88
C GLY A 20 -22.76 -55.27 -21.36
N ALA A 21 -22.22 -55.31 -22.59
CA ALA A 21 -21.70 -54.11 -23.23
C ALA A 21 -22.88 -53.21 -23.63
N THR A 22 -23.19 -52.21 -22.78
CA THR A 22 -23.94 -51.03 -23.20
C THR A 22 -22.94 -49.93 -23.44
N SER A 23 -22.73 -49.63 -24.71
CA SER A 23 -22.11 -48.37 -25.17
C SER A 23 -22.97 -47.23 -24.66
N CYS A 24 -22.59 -46.66 -23.51
CA CYS A 24 -23.00 -45.29 -23.15
C CYS A 24 -21.96 -44.36 -23.76
N SER A 25 -22.38 -43.59 -24.75
CA SER A 25 -21.71 -42.36 -25.15
C SER A 25 -21.41 -41.56 -23.90
N ASN A 26 -20.13 -41.39 -23.57
CA ASN A 26 -19.66 -40.41 -22.62
C ASN A 26 -19.86 -39.03 -23.26
N ASP A 27 -21.06 -38.51 -23.21
CA ASP A 27 -21.23 -37.08 -23.05
C ASP A 27 -20.89 -36.79 -21.59
N GLU A 28 -19.61 -36.52 -21.31
CA GLU A 28 -19.22 -35.75 -20.15
C GLU A 28 -19.82 -34.37 -20.34
N GLU A 29 -21.10 -34.22 -20.03
CA GLU A 29 -21.59 -32.95 -19.55
C GLU A 29 -20.76 -32.64 -18.31
N THR A 30 -19.70 -31.86 -18.46
CA THR A 30 -19.09 -31.15 -17.37
C THR A 30 -20.16 -30.25 -16.80
N SER A 31 -20.87 -30.79 -15.82
CA SER A 31 -21.80 -30.03 -15.00
C SER A 31 -21.01 -28.90 -14.34
N THR A 32 -20.90 -27.79 -15.04
CA THR A 32 -20.33 -26.56 -14.45
C THR A 32 -21.27 -26.18 -13.31
N ASP A 33 -20.75 -26.36 -12.09
CA ASP A 33 -21.45 -25.92 -10.88
C ASP A 33 -21.76 -24.42 -11.03
N LYS A 34 -23.02 -24.10 -11.27
CA LYS A 34 -23.51 -22.73 -11.45
C LYS A 34 -23.86 -22.04 -10.12
N THR A 35 -23.64 -22.73 -9.00
CA THR A 35 -23.95 -22.19 -7.68
C THR A 35 -23.07 -20.96 -7.41
N PRO A 36 -23.66 -19.78 -7.16
CA PRO A 36 -22.90 -18.58 -6.82
C PRO A 36 -22.16 -18.76 -5.49
N ARG A 37 -20.92 -18.21 -5.43
CA ARG A 37 -20.07 -18.30 -4.24
C ARG A 37 -19.50 -16.94 -3.87
N GLU A 38 -19.39 -16.66 -2.58
CA GLU A 38 -18.76 -15.43 -2.10
C GLU A 38 -17.24 -15.48 -2.33
N ILE A 39 -16.66 -14.32 -2.71
CA ILE A 39 -15.22 -14.15 -2.88
C ILE A 39 -14.51 -14.21 -1.53
N GLU A 40 -13.42 -14.95 -1.47
CA GLU A 40 -12.45 -14.90 -0.37
C GLU A 40 -11.34 -13.91 -0.72
N VAL A 41 -11.11 -12.94 0.16
CA VAL A 41 -10.12 -11.88 -0.06
C VAL A 41 -8.93 -12.05 0.87
N LYS A 42 -7.72 -12.10 0.29
CA LYS A 42 -6.44 -12.09 1.01
C LYS A 42 -5.64 -10.88 0.55
N VAL A 43 -5.09 -10.11 1.49
CA VAL A 43 -4.35 -8.88 1.16
C VAL A 43 -3.06 -8.81 1.94
N GLY A 44 -1.95 -8.61 1.23
CA GLY A 44 -0.64 -8.31 1.76
C GLY A 44 -0.07 -7.01 1.17
N ILE A 45 1.05 -6.52 1.69
CA ILE A 45 1.77 -5.36 1.19
C ILE A 45 3.05 -5.83 0.50
N ASN A 46 3.38 -5.26 -0.65
CA ASN A 46 4.59 -5.60 -1.40
C ASN A 46 5.84 -5.14 -0.65
N GLN A 47 6.64 -6.10 -0.23
CA GLN A 47 7.88 -5.88 0.50
C GLN A 47 9.10 -5.60 -0.40
N ASN A 48 9.00 -5.88 -1.71
CA ASN A 48 10.14 -5.80 -2.63
C ASN A 48 10.62 -4.37 -2.92
N ASN A 49 9.87 -3.36 -2.50
CA ASN A 49 10.24 -1.95 -2.61
C ASN A 49 11.07 -1.44 -1.43
N MET A 50 11.51 -2.32 -0.54
CA MET A 50 12.26 -1.97 0.67
C MET A 50 13.76 -2.05 0.43
N SER A 51 14.51 -1.11 0.97
CA SER A 51 15.97 -1.16 0.97
C SER A 51 16.49 -2.20 1.96
N ARG A 52 17.72 -2.65 1.76
CA ARG A 52 18.44 -3.81 2.31
C ARG A 52 18.52 -4.01 3.84
N ALA A 53 17.88 -3.25 4.66
CA ALA A 53 17.97 -3.42 6.12
C ALA A 53 16.66 -4.00 6.66
N GLY A 54 16.67 -5.28 6.94
CA GLY A 54 15.68 -6.14 7.58
C GLY A 54 14.66 -5.50 8.52
N ILE A 55 13.75 -4.72 7.98
CA ILE A 55 12.61 -4.20 8.71
C ILE A 55 11.39 -4.89 8.11
N THR A 56 10.66 -5.56 8.96
CA THR A 56 9.41 -6.26 8.69
C THR A 56 8.43 -5.31 7.99
N ALA A 57 7.97 -5.70 6.82
CA ALA A 57 6.89 -5.02 6.15
C ALA A 57 5.69 -4.97 7.08
N LYS A 58 5.10 -3.79 7.18
CA LYS A 58 3.91 -3.61 7.98
C LYS A 58 2.75 -4.31 7.31
N SER A 59 2.05 -5.11 8.07
CA SER A 59 0.77 -5.71 7.67
C SER A 59 -0.35 -4.72 7.97
N PHE A 60 -1.44 -4.79 7.20
CA PHE A 60 -2.64 -4.05 7.53
C PHE A 60 -3.12 -4.35 8.95
N THR A 61 -3.57 -3.34 9.66
CA THR A 61 -4.12 -3.45 11.00
C THR A 61 -5.63 -3.65 10.97
N ASN A 62 -6.18 -4.14 12.09
CA ASN A 62 -7.63 -4.28 12.22
C ASN A 62 -8.32 -2.92 12.04
N GLY A 63 -9.36 -2.93 11.24
CA GLY A 63 -10.13 -1.73 10.94
C GLY A 63 -9.77 -1.06 9.62
N GLU A 64 -8.60 -1.34 9.05
CA GLU A 64 -8.24 -0.86 7.71
C GLU A 64 -9.11 -1.49 6.64
N SER A 65 -9.32 -0.74 5.56
CA SER A 65 -10.33 -1.10 4.57
C SER A 65 -9.83 -0.87 3.15
N ILE A 66 -10.21 -1.81 2.26
CA ILE A 66 -9.94 -1.73 0.83
C ILE A 66 -11.24 -1.61 0.03
N GLY A 67 -11.15 -1.00 -1.15
CA GLY A 67 -12.21 -1.05 -2.16
C GLY A 67 -11.91 -2.15 -3.16
N LEU A 68 -12.92 -2.97 -3.45
CA LEU A 68 -12.85 -4.08 -4.38
C LEU A 68 -13.78 -3.84 -5.56
N TYR A 69 -13.26 -4.04 -6.77
CA TYR A 69 -14.04 -4.06 -8.01
C TYR A 69 -13.89 -5.42 -8.68
N VAL A 70 -14.95 -5.93 -9.28
CA VAL A 70 -14.88 -7.11 -10.15
C VAL A 70 -15.51 -6.77 -11.49
N TYR A 71 -14.72 -6.78 -12.54
CA TYR A 71 -15.16 -6.56 -13.91
C TYR A 71 -15.31 -7.89 -14.62
N LYS A 72 -16.29 -7.98 -15.51
CA LYS A 72 -16.43 -9.13 -16.42
C LYS A 72 -15.31 -9.11 -17.45
N GLY A 73 -14.67 -10.23 -17.69
CA GLY A 73 -13.60 -10.36 -18.68
C GLY A 73 -12.86 -11.68 -18.64
N THR A 74 -12.17 -12.00 -19.72
CA THR A 74 -11.42 -13.25 -19.88
C THR A 74 -9.93 -13.13 -19.59
N GLY A 75 -9.40 -11.91 -19.47
CA GLY A 75 -8.01 -11.62 -19.17
C GLY A 75 -7.83 -10.12 -18.88
N ILE A 76 -6.67 -9.77 -18.32
CA ILE A 76 -6.38 -8.37 -17.92
C ILE A 76 -6.48 -7.43 -19.13
N ASP A 77 -6.04 -7.88 -20.30
CA ASP A 77 -6.06 -7.11 -21.53
C ASP A 77 -7.44 -7.08 -22.23
N ASN A 78 -8.38 -7.92 -21.79
CA ASN A 78 -9.70 -8.09 -22.37
C ASN A 78 -10.81 -7.71 -21.39
N VAL A 79 -10.55 -6.78 -20.49
CA VAL A 79 -11.56 -6.22 -19.59
C VAL A 79 -12.55 -5.42 -20.40
N VAL A 80 -13.81 -5.82 -20.33
CA VAL A 80 -14.90 -4.99 -20.85
C VAL A 80 -15.10 -3.86 -19.84
N GLU A 81 -14.58 -2.69 -20.15
CA GLU A 81 -14.74 -1.51 -19.30
C GLU A 81 -16.22 -1.25 -19.02
N ASN A 82 -16.51 -0.78 -17.81
CA ASN A 82 -17.86 -0.42 -17.36
C ASN A 82 -18.86 -1.59 -17.25
N THR A 83 -18.43 -2.84 -17.46
CA THR A 83 -19.28 -4.01 -17.24
C THR A 83 -18.98 -4.63 -15.90
N TYR A 84 -19.89 -4.51 -14.95
CA TYR A 84 -19.76 -5.09 -13.63
C TYR A 84 -20.31 -6.50 -13.60
N HIS A 85 -19.59 -7.36 -12.91
CA HIS A 85 -20.08 -8.69 -12.57
C HIS A 85 -21.13 -8.53 -11.46
N GLN A 86 -22.40 -8.56 -11.80
CA GLN A 86 -23.50 -8.35 -10.84
C GLN A 86 -24.35 -9.60 -10.70
N GLN A 87 -24.66 -9.94 -9.45
CA GLN A 87 -25.68 -10.92 -9.15
C GLN A 87 -26.56 -10.45 -7.98
N GLY A 88 -27.83 -10.22 -8.25
CA GLY A 88 -28.81 -9.86 -7.24
C GLY A 88 -28.50 -8.53 -6.53
N LYS A 89 -28.48 -8.58 -5.19
CA LYS A 89 -28.24 -7.40 -4.32
C LYS A 89 -26.76 -7.11 -4.06
N HIS A 90 -25.86 -7.95 -4.55
CA HIS A 90 -24.43 -7.84 -4.25
C HIS A 90 -23.76 -6.79 -5.12
N ARG A 91 -22.96 -5.98 -4.48
CA ARG A 91 -22.25 -4.88 -5.11
C ARG A 91 -20.88 -5.36 -5.55
N LEU A 92 -20.60 -5.34 -6.87
CA LEU A 92 -19.29 -5.72 -7.42
C LEU A 92 -18.43 -4.51 -7.76
N LYS A 93 -18.96 -3.30 -7.54
CA LYS A 93 -18.29 -2.03 -7.73
C LYS A 93 -18.01 -1.40 -6.38
N ASN A 94 -16.74 -1.12 -6.11
CA ASN A 94 -16.29 -0.52 -4.84
C ASN A 94 -16.85 -1.23 -3.59
N ALA A 95 -16.80 -2.56 -3.60
CA ALA A 95 -17.21 -3.32 -2.43
C ALA A 95 -16.24 -3.05 -1.27
N HIS A 96 -16.79 -2.75 -0.10
CA HIS A 96 -16.02 -2.37 1.08
C HIS A 96 -15.60 -3.60 1.86
N TYR A 97 -14.30 -3.93 1.85
CA TYR A 97 -13.72 -5.00 2.67
C TYR A 97 -12.86 -4.41 3.78
N LYS A 98 -13.09 -4.86 5.00
CA LYS A 98 -12.41 -4.41 6.20
C LYS A 98 -11.63 -5.55 6.84
N LYS A 99 -10.43 -5.27 7.30
CA LYS A 99 -9.62 -6.24 8.04
C LYS A 99 -10.17 -6.43 9.45
N ASN A 100 -10.38 -7.70 9.83
CA ASN A 100 -10.80 -8.10 11.17
C ASN A 100 -10.07 -9.41 11.54
N GLY A 101 -9.11 -9.33 12.45
CA GLY A 101 -8.18 -10.44 12.70
C GLY A 101 -7.38 -10.80 11.46
N GLY A 102 -7.32 -12.07 11.12
CA GLY A 102 -6.67 -12.58 9.89
C GLY A 102 -7.53 -12.48 8.63
N LEU A 103 -8.79 -12.00 8.73
CA LEU A 103 -9.77 -12.05 7.64
C LEU A 103 -10.09 -10.67 7.08
N TRP A 104 -10.44 -10.64 5.79
CA TRP A 104 -11.02 -9.50 5.14
C TRP A 104 -12.50 -9.78 4.84
N SER A 105 -13.40 -8.96 5.34
CA SER A 105 -14.83 -9.14 5.18
C SER A 105 -15.56 -7.81 5.05
N THR A 106 -16.78 -7.83 4.53
CA THR A 106 -17.61 -6.64 4.41
C THR A 106 -18.19 -6.16 5.73
N GLY A 107 -17.99 -6.91 6.81
CA GLY A 107 -18.56 -6.61 8.14
C GLY A 107 -20.06 -6.89 8.27
N THR A 108 -20.77 -7.06 7.17
CA THR A 108 -22.18 -7.45 7.14
C THR A 108 -22.30 -8.75 6.36
N PRO A 109 -22.73 -9.85 7.00
CA PRO A 109 -22.90 -11.13 6.30
C PRO A 109 -23.81 -10.99 5.08
N GLY A 110 -23.44 -11.63 3.97
CA GLY A 110 -24.22 -11.63 2.73
C GLY A 110 -24.17 -10.34 1.91
N THR A 111 -23.24 -9.43 2.22
CA THR A 111 -22.98 -8.22 1.41
C THR A 111 -21.66 -8.28 0.65
N GLY A 112 -20.94 -9.39 0.73
CA GLY A 112 -19.73 -9.64 -0.02
C GLY A 112 -19.96 -9.77 -1.52
N VAL A 113 -18.88 -9.80 -2.27
CA VAL A 113 -18.92 -10.03 -3.71
C VAL A 113 -19.28 -11.49 -3.97
N ILE A 114 -20.37 -11.71 -4.67
CA ILE A 114 -20.81 -13.05 -5.10
C ILE A 114 -20.40 -13.26 -6.55
N LEU A 115 -19.65 -14.31 -6.80
CA LEU A 115 -19.18 -14.71 -8.12
C LEU A 115 -20.12 -15.76 -8.72
N SER A 116 -20.43 -15.60 -10.01
CA SER A 116 -21.14 -16.59 -10.83
C SER A 116 -20.17 -17.48 -11.63
N ASP A 117 -20.69 -18.24 -12.55
CA ASP A 117 -19.93 -19.02 -13.55
C ASP A 117 -19.26 -18.12 -14.60
N GLU A 118 -19.63 -16.85 -14.69
CA GLU A 118 -18.95 -15.88 -15.56
C GLU A 118 -17.56 -15.55 -15.04
N ILE A 119 -16.61 -15.41 -15.95
CA ILE A 119 -15.24 -15.05 -15.62
C ILE A 119 -15.13 -13.55 -15.41
N GLY A 120 -14.49 -13.15 -14.32
CA GLY A 120 -14.20 -11.77 -13.98
C GLY A 120 -12.73 -11.53 -13.63
N ILE A 121 -12.42 -10.26 -13.45
CA ILE A 121 -11.10 -9.79 -12.97
C ILE A 121 -11.35 -8.92 -11.75
N ALA A 122 -10.67 -9.24 -10.65
CA ALA A 122 -10.77 -8.49 -9.41
C ALA A 122 -9.64 -7.45 -9.29
N TYR A 123 -10.00 -6.24 -8.89
CA TYR A 123 -9.12 -5.10 -8.64
C TYR A 123 -9.29 -4.65 -7.19
N ALA A 124 -8.19 -4.29 -6.55
CA ALA A 124 -8.25 -3.76 -5.18
C ALA A 124 -7.41 -2.49 -5.04
N TYR A 125 -7.88 -1.58 -4.19
CA TYR A 125 -7.17 -0.36 -3.83
C TYR A 125 -7.34 -0.03 -2.34
N TYR A 126 -6.43 0.76 -1.80
CA TYR A 126 -6.44 1.26 -0.42
C TYR A 126 -6.13 2.77 -0.41
N PRO A 127 -6.70 3.53 0.53
CA PRO A 127 -7.78 3.15 1.43
C PRO A 127 -9.15 3.17 0.73
N TYR A 128 -10.08 2.39 1.20
CA TYR A 128 -11.47 2.46 0.73
C TYR A 128 -12.04 3.86 0.89
N ALA A 129 -12.74 4.34 -0.13
CA ALA A 129 -13.47 5.59 -0.08
C ALA A 129 -14.90 5.40 -0.65
N ALA A 130 -15.91 5.74 0.14
CA ALA A 130 -17.30 5.66 -0.28
C ALA A 130 -17.62 6.58 -1.47
N THR A 131 -16.87 7.66 -1.64
CA THR A 131 -16.96 8.58 -2.80
C THR A 131 -16.63 7.89 -4.13
N ASN A 132 -15.95 6.75 -4.09
CA ASN A 132 -15.64 5.98 -5.30
C ASN A 132 -16.78 5.04 -5.72
N ASN A 133 -17.91 5.06 -5.02
CA ASN A 133 -19.07 4.24 -5.36
C ASN A 133 -19.65 4.56 -6.74
N ASP A 134 -19.49 5.78 -7.21
CA ASP A 134 -19.99 6.25 -8.49
C ASP A 134 -18.91 6.35 -9.57
N VAL A 135 -17.68 5.96 -9.23
CA VAL A 135 -16.57 5.94 -10.20
C VAL A 135 -16.74 4.76 -11.16
N GLU A 136 -16.76 5.08 -12.44
CA GLU A 136 -16.75 4.09 -13.52
C GLU A 136 -15.30 3.82 -13.97
N GLY A 137 -15.04 2.57 -14.36
CA GLY A 137 -13.71 2.16 -14.82
C GLY A 137 -12.71 1.97 -13.69
N THR A 138 -11.44 2.01 -14.03
CA THR A 138 -10.31 1.70 -13.12
C THR A 138 -9.61 2.94 -12.58
N LEU A 139 -10.09 4.15 -12.89
CA LEU A 139 -9.48 5.42 -12.47
C LEU A 139 -10.21 5.98 -11.26
N ILE A 140 -9.57 5.95 -10.09
CA ILE A 140 -10.13 6.53 -8.87
C ILE A 140 -9.48 7.89 -8.56
N PRO A 141 -10.23 8.85 -7.98
CA PRO A 141 -9.65 10.10 -7.49
C PRO A 141 -8.74 9.85 -6.29
N ILE A 142 -7.62 10.55 -6.29
CA ILE A 142 -6.67 10.61 -5.18
C ILE A 142 -6.24 12.06 -4.95
N LYS A 143 -5.60 12.33 -3.81
CA LYS A 143 -5.14 13.67 -3.48
C LYS A 143 -3.84 13.65 -2.70
N VAL A 144 -2.90 14.51 -3.08
CA VAL A 144 -1.76 14.86 -2.25
C VAL A 144 -2.01 16.24 -1.63
N ASN A 145 -2.16 16.27 -0.30
CA ASN A 145 -2.44 17.50 0.43
C ASN A 145 -1.20 18.40 0.49
N ALA A 146 -1.38 19.71 0.32
CA ALA A 146 -0.32 20.70 0.51
C ALA A 146 0.07 20.85 2.00
N SER A 147 -0.84 20.51 2.93
CA SER A 147 -0.56 20.40 4.35
C SER A 147 -0.82 18.97 4.80
N GLN A 148 0.19 18.32 5.38
CA GLN A 148 0.15 16.90 5.71
C GLN A 148 0.31 16.62 7.20
N GLY A 149 -0.16 17.52 8.05
CA GLY A 149 -0.30 17.29 9.48
C GLY A 149 0.71 17.98 10.36
N THR A 150 0.75 17.54 11.60
CA THR A 150 1.52 18.12 12.69
C THR A 150 2.29 17.02 13.42
N GLY A 151 3.48 17.36 13.89
CA GLY A 151 4.30 16.51 14.75
C GLY A 151 5.45 15.82 14.04
N LEU A 152 6.44 15.51 14.86
CA LEU A 152 7.60 14.70 14.51
C LEU A 152 7.41 13.31 15.12
N SER A 153 7.77 12.28 14.39
CA SER A 153 7.73 10.92 14.91
C SER A 153 9.05 10.58 15.60
N ASP A 154 8.98 10.06 16.81
CA ASP A 154 10.12 9.46 17.52
C ASP A 154 10.27 7.96 17.19
N GLY A 155 9.55 7.48 16.18
CA GLY A 155 9.42 6.07 15.81
C GLY A 155 8.13 5.42 16.35
N THR A 156 7.38 6.10 17.24
CA THR A 156 6.18 5.54 17.87
C THR A 156 4.88 6.16 17.39
N LYS A 157 4.94 7.34 16.73
CA LYS A 157 3.76 8.05 16.23
C LYS A 157 3.97 8.50 14.80
N ASN A 158 3.00 8.24 13.99
CA ASN A 158 2.95 8.74 12.63
C ASN A 158 1.89 9.82 12.51
N VAL A 159 2.22 10.94 11.88
CA VAL A 159 1.45 12.17 12.02
C VAL A 159 1.12 12.82 10.68
N ALA A 160 1.26 12.10 9.59
CA ALA A 160 0.87 12.63 8.30
C ALA A 160 -0.66 12.55 8.13
N GLN A 161 -1.29 13.69 7.90
CA GLN A 161 -2.70 13.77 7.49
C GLN A 161 -2.80 13.61 5.96
N GLN A 162 -2.24 12.51 5.48
CA GLN A 162 -2.19 12.17 4.07
C GLN A 162 -2.47 10.69 3.90
N SER A 163 -3.41 10.35 3.04
CA SER A 163 -3.67 8.95 2.69
C SER A 163 -2.51 8.35 1.92
N ASP A 164 -2.09 7.18 2.33
CA ASP A 164 -1.14 6.34 1.61
C ASP A 164 -1.92 5.47 0.61
N TYR A 165 -2.01 5.95 -0.62
CA TYR A 165 -2.75 5.25 -1.67
C TYR A 165 -1.99 4.04 -2.17
N MET A 166 -2.69 2.89 -2.21
CA MET A 166 -2.13 1.64 -2.74
C MET A 166 -3.05 1.02 -3.78
N TRP A 167 -2.46 0.24 -4.65
CA TRP A 167 -3.10 -0.54 -5.70
C TRP A 167 -2.53 -1.95 -5.74
N ALA A 168 -3.26 -2.90 -6.30
CA ALA A 168 -2.79 -4.26 -6.46
C ALA A 168 -2.82 -4.69 -7.93
N THR A 169 -1.90 -5.59 -8.30
CA THR A 169 -2.02 -6.28 -9.58
C THR A 169 -3.36 -7.00 -9.64
N PRO A 170 -4.15 -6.82 -10.70
CA PRO A 170 -5.45 -7.45 -10.82
C PRO A 170 -5.38 -8.98 -10.77
N VAL A 171 -6.38 -9.60 -10.14
CA VAL A 171 -6.49 -11.06 -10.07
C VAL A 171 -7.47 -11.54 -11.15
N PRO A 172 -6.98 -12.21 -12.21
CA PRO A 172 -7.80 -12.68 -13.31
C PRO A 172 -8.52 -13.99 -13.00
N LYS A 173 -9.46 -14.36 -13.85
CA LYS A 173 -10.19 -15.64 -13.85
C LYS A 173 -11.01 -15.90 -12.59
N MET A 174 -11.51 -14.84 -11.98
CA MET A 174 -12.43 -14.96 -10.85
C MET A 174 -13.77 -15.49 -11.30
N SER A 175 -14.28 -16.51 -10.63
CA SER A 175 -15.60 -17.13 -10.87
C SER A 175 -16.02 -17.93 -9.64
N ASN A 176 -17.22 -18.51 -9.64
CA ASN A 176 -17.65 -19.40 -8.59
C ASN A 176 -16.79 -20.68 -8.43
N ALA A 177 -16.00 -21.02 -9.44
CA ALA A 177 -15.01 -22.11 -9.39
C ALA A 177 -13.65 -21.62 -8.83
N THR A 178 -13.36 -20.30 -8.91
CA THR A 178 -12.11 -19.69 -8.45
C THR A 178 -12.46 -18.45 -7.63
N THR A 179 -12.70 -18.65 -6.34
CA THR A 179 -13.24 -17.61 -5.46
C THR A 179 -12.18 -16.85 -4.64
N THR A 180 -10.95 -17.37 -4.52
CA THR A 180 -9.91 -16.74 -3.71
C THR A 180 -9.15 -15.68 -4.51
N ALA A 181 -9.26 -14.42 -4.10
CA ALA A 181 -8.48 -13.30 -4.64
C ALA A 181 -7.38 -12.92 -3.67
N THR A 182 -6.12 -13.11 -4.09
CA THR A 182 -4.94 -12.71 -3.31
C THR A 182 -4.32 -11.46 -3.91
N PHE A 183 -4.34 -10.37 -3.15
CA PHE A 183 -3.81 -9.07 -3.55
C PHE A 183 -2.49 -8.76 -2.84
N THR A 184 -1.52 -8.28 -3.59
CA THR A 184 -0.29 -7.68 -3.07
C THR A 184 -0.34 -6.20 -3.36
N MET A 185 -0.50 -5.37 -2.32
CA MET A 185 -0.64 -3.93 -2.45
C MET A 185 0.70 -3.25 -2.67
N ASN A 186 0.73 -2.30 -3.58
CA ASN A 186 1.88 -1.46 -3.91
C ASN A 186 1.55 0.00 -3.59
N HIS A 187 2.46 0.74 -2.97
CA HIS A 187 2.31 2.17 -2.73
C HIS A 187 2.32 2.93 -4.06
N ALA A 188 1.38 3.85 -4.25
CA ALA A 188 1.28 4.68 -5.45
C ALA A 188 2.06 5.99 -5.32
N LEU A 189 2.36 6.43 -4.10
CA LEU A 189 3.11 7.65 -3.80
C LEU A 189 4.56 7.33 -3.45
N ALA A 190 5.42 8.34 -3.44
CA ALA A 190 6.75 8.29 -2.84
C ALA A 190 6.70 8.93 -1.45
N MET A 191 7.59 8.52 -0.56
CA MET A 191 7.77 9.14 0.75
C MET A 191 9.05 9.96 0.76
N VAL A 192 8.97 11.15 1.33
CA VAL A 192 10.13 11.97 1.68
C VAL A 192 10.13 12.15 3.19
N SER A 193 11.21 11.75 3.83
CA SER A 193 11.36 11.87 5.27
C SER A 193 12.56 12.74 5.63
N PHE A 194 12.41 13.49 6.71
CA PHE A 194 13.42 14.37 7.28
C PHE A 194 13.77 13.87 8.67
N LYS A 195 14.97 13.34 8.83
CA LYS A 195 15.50 12.88 10.12
C LYS A 195 16.33 13.98 10.73
N PHE A 196 15.98 14.37 11.95
CA PHE A 196 16.69 15.41 12.71
C PHE A 196 17.39 14.79 13.90
N ALA A 197 18.67 15.12 14.08
CA ALA A 197 19.45 14.84 15.28
C ALA A 197 19.87 16.16 15.92
N LYS A 198 19.59 16.33 17.21
CA LYS A 198 20.09 17.46 18.00
C LYS A 198 21.53 17.16 18.42
N GLY A 199 22.50 17.74 17.69
CA GLY A 199 23.90 17.69 18.08
C GLY A 199 24.20 18.64 19.22
N ASP A 200 25.19 19.51 19.05
CA ASP A 200 25.62 20.51 20.02
C ASP A 200 24.84 21.86 19.95
N TYR A 201 23.66 21.85 19.31
CA TYR A 201 22.82 23.06 19.20
C TYR A 201 22.34 23.51 20.59
N PRO A 202 22.63 24.79 20.98
CA PRO A 202 22.39 25.26 22.31
C PRO A 202 20.94 25.67 22.58
N GLY A 203 20.12 25.82 21.51
CA GLY A 203 18.72 26.20 21.63
C GLY A 203 17.77 25.04 21.95
N ALA A 204 16.50 25.35 22.11
CA ALA A 204 15.46 24.34 22.31
C ALA A 204 15.29 23.43 21.08
N ALA A 205 15.59 23.92 19.89
CA ALA A 205 15.41 23.27 18.61
C ALA A 205 13.94 22.90 18.35
N VAL A 206 13.04 23.87 18.57
CA VAL A 206 11.61 23.70 18.27
C VAL A 206 11.41 23.79 16.76
N ILE A 207 11.04 22.69 16.13
CA ILE A 207 10.71 22.66 14.70
C ILE A 207 9.27 23.13 14.51
N ASN A 208 9.10 24.37 14.05
CA ASN A 208 7.79 24.97 13.84
C ASN A 208 7.13 24.51 12.54
N SER A 209 7.91 24.45 11.46
CA SER A 209 7.42 23.97 10.17
C SER A 209 8.54 23.37 9.32
N ILE A 210 8.16 22.42 8.47
CA ILE A 210 9.00 21.86 7.44
C ILE A 210 8.22 21.91 6.14
N LYS A 211 8.76 22.57 5.12
CA LYS A 211 8.17 22.66 3.79
C LYS A 211 9.13 22.08 2.76
N LEU A 212 8.68 21.04 2.07
CA LEU A 212 9.35 20.54 0.87
C LEU A 212 8.83 21.35 -0.31
N GLN A 213 9.70 22.05 -1.02
CA GLN A 213 9.31 22.96 -2.10
C GLN A 213 10.23 22.85 -3.30
N ASN A 214 9.74 23.35 -4.45
CA ASN A 214 10.56 23.49 -5.63
C ASN A 214 11.45 24.73 -5.50
N LYS A 215 12.68 24.66 -5.99
CA LYS A 215 13.42 25.87 -6.36
C LYS A 215 12.63 26.64 -7.41
N ALA A 216 12.79 27.95 -7.45
CA ALA A 216 12.12 28.80 -8.43
C ALA A 216 12.29 28.24 -9.87
N SER A 217 11.23 28.29 -10.66
CA SER A 217 11.12 27.72 -12.03
C SER A 217 11.14 26.19 -12.16
N LYS A 218 11.27 25.42 -11.08
CA LYS A 218 11.13 23.96 -11.07
C LYS A 218 9.68 23.55 -10.74
N GLY A 219 9.29 22.35 -11.08
CA GLY A 219 7.92 21.86 -10.91
C GLY A 219 7.84 20.41 -10.48
N ASN A 220 8.86 19.92 -9.79
CA ASN A 220 8.97 18.52 -9.40
C ASN A 220 7.98 18.14 -8.30
N ILE A 221 7.87 18.99 -7.27
CA ILE A 221 6.95 18.77 -6.15
C ILE A 221 5.61 19.40 -6.48
N LYS A 222 4.56 18.59 -6.48
CA LYS A 222 3.19 18.98 -6.74
C LYS A 222 2.28 18.52 -5.63
N SER A 223 1.17 19.22 -5.45
CA SER A 223 0.07 18.86 -4.54
C SER A 223 -1.27 19.10 -5.23
N GLY A 224 -2.34 18.51 -4.72
CA GLY A 224 -3.68 18.65 -5.26
C GLY A 224 -4.29 17.32 -5.70
N ASP A 225 -5.35 17.42 -6.49
CA ASP A 225 -6.13 16.28 -6.95
C ASP A 225 -5.44 15.61 -8.15
N ALA A 226 -5.59 14.30 -8.24
CA ALA A 226 -5.08 13.45 -9.31
C ALA A 226 -5.99 12.21 -9.45
N THR A 227 -5.72 11.36 -10.42
CA THR A 227 -6.36 10.04 -10.51
C THR A 227 -5.31 8.93 -10.49
N MET A 228 -5.70 7.78 -9.94
CA MET A 228 -4.90 6.57 -9.91
C MET A 228 -5.62 5.44 -10.64
N ASN A 229 -4.93 4.77 -11.54
CA ASN A 229 -5.43 3.52 -12.11
C ASN A 229 -5.20 2.37 -11.13
N ILE A 230 -6.28 1.75 -10.65
CA ILE A 230 -6.23 0.70 -9.64
C ILE A 230 -5.65 -0.63 -10.14
N GLY A 231 -5.49 -0.79 -11.45
CA GLY A 231 -4.89 -1.98 -12.05
C GLY A 231 -3.39 -1.87 -12.33
N THR A 232 -2.86 -0.63 -12.42
CA THR A 232 -1.46 -0.40 -12.79
C THR A 232 -0.72 0.53 -11.85
N GLY A 233 -1.44 1.25 -10.97
CA GLY A 233 -0.88 2.29 -10.11
C GLY A 233 -0.47 3.56 -10.85
N ALA A 234 -0.72 3.65 -12.15
CA ALA A 234 -0.39 4.83 -12.93
C ALA A 234 -1.18 6.04 -12.45
N LEU A 235 -0.48 7.15 -12.23
CA LEU A 235 -1.07 8.39 -11.78
C LEU A 235 -1.22 9.36 -12.95
N THR A 236 -2.38 10.00 -13.03
CA THR A 236 -2.60 11.16 -13.91
C THR A 236 -2.69 12.41 -13.04
N ILE A 237 -1.64 13.22 -13.07
CA ILE A 237 -1.53 14.46 -12.30
C ILE A 237 -1.83 15.61 -13.25
N PRO A 238 -2.87 16.43 -13.01
CA PRO A 238 -3.18 17.58 -13.85
C PRO A 238 -1.98 18.52 -14.02
N GLY A 239 -1.83 19.10 -15.20
CA GLY A 239 -0.77 20.07 -15.50
C GLY A 239 -0.82 21.28 -14.56
N GLU A 240 -2.03 21.67 -14.17
CA GLU A 240 -2.35 22.78 -13.26
C GLU A 240 -2.19 22.43 -11.77
N ALA A 241 -1.74 21.20 -11.44
CA ALA A 241 -1.50 20.81 -10.05
C ALA A 241 -0.57 21.84 -9.37
N ALA A 242 -0.94 22.25 -8.15
CA ALA A 242 -0.22 23.28 -7.40
C ALA A 242 1.24 22.87 -7.15
N LYS A 243 2.16 23.80 -7.45
CA LYS A 243 3.62 23.61 -7.27
C LYS A 243 4.13 24.31 -6.01
N ASN A 244 3.23 24.57 -5.03
CA ASN A 244 3.52 25.37 -3.83
C ASN A 244 4.29 24.60 -2.75
N GLY A 245 4.58 23.34 -3.01
CA GLY A 245 5.23 22.46 -2.03
C GLY A 245 4.26 21.81 -1.07
N ILE A 246 4.83 21.03 -0.15
CA ILE A 246 4.11 20.26 0.86
C ILE A 246 4.67 20.67 2.23
N THR A 247 3.79 20.95 3.19
CA THR A 247 4.16 21.47 4.50
C THR A 247 3.63 20.58 5.61
N ILE A 248 4.44 20.39 6.64
CA ILE A 248 4.02 19.93 7.96
C ILE A 248 4.40 20.97 9.01
N THR A 249 3.62 21.05 10.10
CA THR A 249 3.80 22.05 11.16
C THR A 249 3.89 21.37 12.53
N PRO A 250 5.04 20.76 12.87
CA PRO A 250 5.18 19.99 14.09
C PRO A 250 4.94 20.81 15.37
N GLY A 251 5.58 21.94 15.49
CA GLY A 251 5.58 22.71 16.73
C GLY A 251 6.24 21.99 17.90
N GLU A 252 7.15 21.06 17.62
CA GLU A 252 7.77 20.18 18.61
C GLU A 252 9.26 20.43 18.78
N GLU A 253 9.73 20.29 20.02
CA GLU A 253 11.14 20.34 20.37
C GLU A 253 11.85 19.05 19.99
N LEU A 254 13.05 19.15 19.43
CA LEU A 254 13.98 18.04 19.28
C LEU A 254 14.60 17.75 20.64
N CYS A 255 14.04 16.80 21.38
CA CYS A 255 14.65 16.26 22.58
C CYS A 255 15.94 15.50 22.27
N THR A 256 16.52 14.84 23.25
CA THR A 256 17.65 13.90 23.05
C THR A 256 17.22 12.76 22.11
N GLY A 257 18.01 12.49 21.08
CA GLY A 257 17.73 11.45 20.08
C GLY A 257 17.45 12.02 18.68
N SER A 258 16.84 11.22 17.84
CA SER A 258 16.44 11.63 16.50
C SER A 258 14.92 11.60 16.34
N LYS A 259 14.38 12.59 15.65
CA LYS A 259 12.97 12.65 15.25
C LYS A 259 12.87 12.64 13.73
N VAL A 260 11.80 12.07 13.22
CA VAL A 260 11.57 11.93 11.77
C VAL A 260 10.23 12.57 11.40
N ALA A 261 10.29 13.47 10.42
CA ALA A 261 9.11 14.01 9.76
C ALA A 261 8.92 13.29 8.42
N ARG A 262 7.67 12.96 8.06
CA ARG A 262 7.35 12.23 6.83
C ARG A 262 6.30 12.95 6.02
N MET A 263 6.50 12.93 4.70
CA MET A 263 5.56 13.48 3.71
C MET A 263 5.37 12.47 2.60
N LEU A 264 4.14 12.34 2.09
CA LEU A 264 3.87 11.63 0.85
C LEU A 264 3.80 12.60 -0.31
N VAL A 265 4.47 12.27 -1.39
CA VAL A 265 4.58 13.11 -2.58
C VAL A 265 4.17 12.30 -3.81
N PHE A 266 3.70 12.97 -4.84
CA PHE A 266 3.57 12.34 -6.14
C PHE A 266 4.96 11.88 -6.62
N PRO A 267 5.06 10.70 -7.25
CA PRO A 267 6.28 10.28 -7.92
C PRO A 267 6.71 11.33 -8.97
N VAL A 268 8.00 11.56 -9.06
CA VAL A 268 8.60 12.52 -9.99
C VAL A 268 9.25 11.74 -11.11
N SER A 269 8.78 11.94 -12.35
CA SER A 269 9.30 11.26 -13.55
C SER A 269 10.45 12.01 -14.21
N THR A 270 10.63 13.29 -13.91
CA THR A 270 11.72 14.10 -14.46
C THR A 270 12.98 13.98 -13.61
N THR A 271 14.13 13.86 -14.28
CA THR A 271 15.41 13.85 -13.58
C THR A 271 15.62 15.16 -12.83
N MET A 272 15.94 15.06 -11.55
CA MET A 272 16.26 16.19 -10.67
C MET A 272 17.78 16.33 -10.54
N THR A 273 18.22 17.55 -10.38
CA THR A 273 19.59 17.87 -9.97
C THR A 273 19.61 18.35 -8.53
N ALA A 274 20.77 18.32 -7.89
CA ALA A 274 20.93 18.81 -6.53
C ALA A 274 20.46 20.28 -6.43
N GLY A 275 19.60 20.57 -5.47
CA GLY A 275 19.01 21.88 -5.25
C GLY A 275 17.79 22.21 -6.11
N ASP A 276 17.31 21.33 -6.98
CA ASP A 276 16.02 21.52 -7.69
C ASP A 276 14.83 21.49 -6.72
N VAL A 277 14.99 20.80 -5.61
CA VAL A 277 14.05 20.73 -4.49
C VAL A 277 14.77 21.24 -3.23
N GLU A 278 14.05 21.94 -2.41
CA GLU A 278 14.54 22.58 -1.20
C GLU A 278 13.68 22.21 0.01
N ALA A 279 14.31 22.07 1.18
CA ALA A 279 13.63 22.02 2.46
C ALA A 279 13.68 23.41 3.09
N GLN A 280 12.51 24.02 3.32
CA GLN A 280 12.40 25.23 4.13
C GLN A 280 11.98 24.84 5.55
N ILE A 281 12.88 25.02 6.51
CA ILE A 281 12.69 24.58 7.90
C ILE A 281 12.65 25.82 8.79
N THR A 282 11.55 26.02 9.52
CA THR A 282 11.47 27.06 10.55
C THR A 282 11.69 26.43 11.91
N MET A 283 12.74 26.87 12.60
CA MET A 283 13.16 26.36 13.90
C MET A 283 13.57 27.52 14.81
N ASP A 284 13.08 27.54 16.05
CA ASP A 284 13.33 28.59 17.04
C ASP A 284 13.13 30.00 16.46
N GLY A 285 12.08 30.21 15.66
CA GLY A 285 11.75 31.48 15.01
C GLY A 285 12.64 31.88 13.83
N LYS A 286 13.61 31.04 13.44
CA LYS A 286 14.46 31.25 12.25
C LYS A 286 14.08 30.30 11.13
N THR A 287 14.11 30.80 9.89
CA THR A 287 13.83 30.01 8.69
C THR A 287 15.12 29.73 7.95
N TYR A 288 15.33 28.45 7.67
CA TYR A 288 16.46 27.93 6.88
C TYR A 288 15.93 27.38 5.57
N THR A 289 16.51 27.76 4.44
CA THR A 289 16.21 27.19 3.13
C THR A 289 17.41 26.34 2.70
N ILE A 290 17.21 25.06 2.65
CA ILE A 290 18.26 24.06 2.46
C ILE A 290 18.02 23.38 1.13
N PRO A 291 18.90 23.58 0.12
CA PRO A 291 18.84 22.79 -1.09
C PRO A 291 19.04 21.32 -0.77
N LEU A 292 18.28 20.44 -1.39
CA LEU A 292 18.39 19.01 -1.15
C LEU A 292 19.25 18.33 -2.22
N PRO A 293 20.11 17.36 -1.85
CA PRO A 293 20.76 16.51 -2.84
C PRO A 293 19.70 15.75 -3.64
N ALA A 294 19.99 15.49 -4.92
CA ALA A 294 19.12 14.64 -5.74
C ALA A 294 19.11 13.21 -5.17
N PRO A 295 17.97 12.51 -5.22
CA PRO A 295 17.92 11.13 -4.78
C PRO A 295 18.90 10.26 -5.56
N GLU A 296 19.61 9.37 -4.85
CA GLU A 296 20.56 8.46 -5.49
C GLU A 296 19.90 7.52 -6.51
N LYS A 297 20.69 7.08 -7.48
CA LYS A 297 20.41 6.07 -8.53
C LYS A 297 19.43 6.48 -9.62
N ALA A 298 18.33 7.16 -9.34
CA ALA A 298 17.35 7.54 -10.34
C ALA A 298 17.24 9.06 -10.53
N ASN A 299 17.75 9.84 -9.58
CA ASN A 299 17.53 11.28 -9.49
C ASN A 299 16.04 11.67 -9.57
N THR A 300 15.17 10.80 -9.08
CA THR A 300 13.70 10.97 -9.08
C THR A 300 13.11 10.40 -7.80
N TYR A 301 11.91 10.83 -7.45
CA TYR A 301 11.11 10.19 -6.40
C TYR A 301 10.23 9.10 -7.02
N VAL A 302 10.52 7.85 -6.72
CA VAL A 302 9.82 6.68 -7.25
C VAL A 302 8.75 6.22 -6.26
N ALA A 303 7.58 5.83 -6.77
CA ALA A 303 6.51 5.26 -5.97
C ALA A 303 7.01 4.07 -5.12
N GLY A 304 6.54 3.97 -3.87
CA GLY A 304 6.92 2.92 -2.94
C GLY A 304 8.33 3.03 -2.37
N LYS A 305 9.03 4.16 -2.57
CA LYS A 305 10.35 4.41 -1.98
C LYS A 305 10.28 5.55 -0.96
N ASN A 306 11.04 5.40 0.13
CA ASN A 306 11.21 6.43 1.16
C ASN A 306 12.61 7.03 1.04
N TYR A 307 12.68 8.31 0.72
CA TYR A 307 13.90 9.10 0.59
C TYR A 307 14.12 9.89 1.88
N GLN A 308 15.04 9.45 2.71
CA GLN A 308 15.32 10.07 4.01
C GLN A 308 16.49 11.03 3.91
N TYR A 309 16.23 12.29 4.20
CA TYR A 309 17.24 13.34 4.36
C TYR A 309 17.58 13.48 5.84
N THR A 310 18.86 13.33 6.18
CA THR A 310 19.33 13.43 7.57
C THR A 310 19.99 14.77 7.81
N PHE A 311 19.58 15.44 8.88
CA PHE A 311 20.08 16.75 9.32
C PHE A 311 20.62 16.64 10.75
N THR A 312 21.85 17.12 10.96
CA THR A 312 22.42 17.26 12.30
C THR A 312 22.50 18.74 12.65
N LEU A 313 21.87 19.12 13.77
CA LEU A 313 21.95 20.46 14.30
C LEU A 313 23.27 20.66 15.05
N THR A 314 24.01 21.68 14.64
CA THR A 314 25.26 22.09 15.30
C THR A 314 25.05 23.40 16.02
N GLY A 315 26.06 23.86 16.78
CA GLY A 315 26.04 25.17 17.45
C GLY A 315 25.74 26.36 16.52
N LYS A 316 25.80 26.16 15.21
CA LYS A 316 25.46 27.16 14.17
C LYS A 316 24.09 26.95 13.53
N GLY A 317 23.30 25.97 14.00
CA GLY A 317 22.02 25.57 13.40
C GLY A 317 22.20 24.36 12.48
N PHE A 318 21.56 24.37 11.31
CA PHE A 318 21.73 23.29 10.31
C PHE A 318 23.08 23.46 9.62
N GLY A 319 24.10 22.72 10.09
CA GLY A 319 25.39 22.44 9.48
C GLY A 319 26.09 23.56 8.71
N GLY A 320 26.21 24.78 9.27
CA GLY A 320 26.99 25.85 8.63
C GLY A 320 26.50 26.33 7.27
N ILE A 321 25.31 25.97 6.84
CA ILE A 321 24.71 26.31 5.55
C ILE A 321 24.52 27.83 5.48
N LYS A 322 25.37 28.46 4.68
CA LYS A 322 25.21 29.86 4.28
C LYS A 322 24.45 29.90 2.97
N PRO A 323 23.47 30.80 2.80
CA PRO A 323 22.87 31.03 1.49
C PRO A 323 23.97 31.33 0.45
N GLY A 324 24.03 30.52 -0.61
CA GLY A 324 25.02 30.66 -1.70
C GLY A 324 26.33 29.89 -1.53
N ASP A 325 26.51 29.12 -0.45
CA ASP A 325 27.67 28.25 -0.25
C ASP A 325 27.30 26.78 -0.61
N ASP A 326 28.12 26.15 -1.43
CA ASP A 326 27.93 24.75 -1.85
C ASP A 326 28.41 23.72 -0.79
N SER A 327 28.87 24.17 0.37
CA SER A 327 29.36 23.30 1.46
C SER A 327 28.28 22.40 2.05
N TRP A 328 26.99 22.75 1.89
CA TRP A 328 25.85 21.97 2.34
C TRP A 328 25.79 20.57 1.71
N LYS A 329 26.42 20.36 0.54
CA LYS A 329 26.39 19.07 -0.16
C LYS A 329 26.97 17.93 0.65
N ASN A 330 27.77 18.23 1.65
CA ASN A 330 28.38 17.27 2.57
C ASN A 330 27.62 17.13 3.89
N ASP A 331 26.68 18.04 4.17
CA ASP A 331 26.00 18.13 5.48
C ASP A 331 24.57 17.52 5.45
N VAL A 332 24.04 17.27 4.26
CA VAL A 332 22.72 16.64 4.08
C VAL A 332 22.90 15.31 3.36
N LEU A 333 22.75 14.23 4.10
CA LEU A 333 22.79 12.88 3.56
C LEU A 333 21.41 12.45 3.11
N VAL A 334 21.27 11.88 1.90
CA VAL A 334 20.03 11.26 1.43
C VAL A 334 20.24 9.75 1.28
N GLU A 335 19.32 8.99 1.84
CA GLU A 335 19.31 7.53 1.79
C GLU A 335 17.92 7.02 1.38
N ILE A 336 17.86 5.86 0.71
CA ILE A 336 16.61 5.14 0.52
C ILE A 336 16.48 4.18 1.69
N VAL A 337 15.48 4.43 2.54
CA VAL A 337 15.19 3.63 3.74
C VAL A 337 13.87 2.88 3.58
N SER A 338 13.57 2.04 4.55
CA SER A 338 12.31 1.30 4.58
C SER A 338 11.11 2.23 4.61
N TRP A 339 10.03 1.82 3.94
CA TRP A 339 8.74 2.47 4.04
C TRP A 339 8.18 2.23 5.45
N GLU A 340 7.92 3.29 6.18
CA GLU A 340 7.24 3.21 7.47
C GLU A 340 5.83 3.78 7.32
N ASP A 341 4.85 3.16 7.97
CA ASP A 341 3.47 3.62 7.90
C ASP A 341 3.31 5.04 8.39
N ILE A 342 2.39 5.73 7.73
CA ILE A 342 2.05 7.11 8.02
C ILE A 342 0.90 7.19 9.02
N ASP A 343 0.07 6.17 9.05
CA ASP A 343 -1.08 6.09 9.95
C ASP A 343 -0.68 5.37 11.24
N GLY A 344 -0.52 6.07 12.34
CA GLY A 344 -0.06 5.63 13.65
C GLY A 344 -0.67 4.35 14.24
N GLY A 345 -0.74 3.31 13.45
CA GLY A 345 -1.15 1.97 13.84
C GLY A 345 -0.13 1.33 14.78
N ASN A 346 -0.62 0.83 15.88
CA ASN A 346 0.11 0.17 16.95
C ASN A 346 0.98 -0.96 16.37
N SER A 347 2.28 -0.86 16.52
CA SER A 347 3.25 -1.85 16.06
C SER A 347 3.24 -3.10 16.95
N ASN A 348 2.26 -3.96 16.74
CA ASN A 348 2.41 -5.37 17.11
C ASN A 348 2.87 -6.09 15.84
N VAL A 349 4.16 -6.35 15.79
CA VAL A 349 4.82 -7.15 14.76
C VAL A 349 4.37 -8.59 14.96
N GLU A 350 3.44 -9.07 14.13
CA GLU A 350 3.28 -10.50 13.92
C GLU A 350 4.33 -10.92 12.87
N THR A 351 5.22 -11.82 13.29
CA THR A 351 6.23 -12.42 12.41
C THR A 351 5.58 -13.34 11.38
N PRO A 352 6.19 -13.56 10.19
CA PRO A 352 5.65 -14.39 9.12
C PRO A 352 5.51 -15.88 9.43
N ASP A 353 5.82 -16.34 10.66
CA ASP A 353 5.83 -17.76 11.06
C ASP A 353 4.44 -18.34 11.37
N ASP A 354 3.37 -17.53 11.33
CA ASP A 354 2.01 -17.98 11.66
C ASP A 354 1.16 -18.40 10.45
N ILE A 355 1.76 -18.70 9.30
CA ILE A 355 1.06 -19.43 8.25
C ILE A 355 1.22 -20.92 8.54
N PRO A 356 0.17 -21.64 8.98
CA PRO A 356 0.28 -23.08 9.16
C PRO A 356 0.52 -23.71 7.81
N VAL A 357 1.73 -24.24 7.63
CA VAL A 357 2.05 -25.16 6.53
C VAL A 357 1.28 -26.44 6.83
N HIS A 358 0.18 -26.65 6.13
CA HIS A 358 -0.44 -27.97 6.09
C HIS A 358 0.53 -28.89 5.37
N SER A 359 1.30 -29.65 6.15
CA SER A 359 1.96 -30.88 5.67
C SER A 359 0.84 -31.88 5.40
N GLY A 360 0.54 -32.10 4.11
CA GLY A 360 -0.26 -33.25 3.72
C GLY A 360 0.52 -34.52 3.99
N ASP A 361 -0.10 -35.44 4.70
CA ASP A 361 0.10 -36.87 4.60
C ASP A 361 -1.03 -37.48 3.75
#